data_7c1c5450c21623ef2b5cdd3043b05e03
#
_entry.id   7c1c5450c21623ef2b5cdd3043b05e03
#
_cell.length_a   1.000
_cell.length_b   1.000
_cell.length_c   1.000
_cell.angle_alpha   90.00
_cell.angle_beta   90.00
_cell.angle_gamma   90.00
#
_symmetry.space_group_name_H-M   'P 1'
#
loop_
_entity.id
_entity.type
_entity.pdbx_description
1 polymer ?
#
loop_
_entity_poly.entity_id
_entity_poly.type
_entity_poly.pdbx_seq_one_letter_code
_entity_poly.pdbx_strand_id
1 'polypeptide(L)'
;MITALMLYFGWARSNAQSKWMGIDVSLFHLSAQDYVLRSISTLFVPLLVAAVVGIAWLELHRRITASIDPTTGSRAVRVAGATTMYVGLGAAIVGVVLAAMKLPWPPSAVVFPLLLAAGTALAAYGHHVVRAGTKPGAAQGPARWQGVLQNLLVGVVVAVAVFWAVGAYAGIVGRGIAEQFERKPSTLPRAMAISENPLGFDAPNVATTPFMVGPKTLYRTTGLRLLGESGGRLFLLNDGWSPSGGRVMVFDADKSVLWQFSR
;
A
#
# COMPACT_ATOMS: atom_id res chain seq x y z
N MET A 1 -4.02 -18.39 3.04
CA MET A 1 -3.01 -17.40 3.40
C MET A 1 -2.94 -16.21 2.43
N ILE A 2 -2.84 -16.42 1.11
CA ILE A 2 -2.80 -15.33 0.10
C ILE A 2 -4.03 -14.43 0.18
N THR A 3 -5.23 -14.99 0.29
CA THR A 3 -6.48 -14.23 0.41
C THR A 3 -6.47 -13.26 1.60
N ALA A 4 -5.94 -13.68 2.76
CA ALA A 4 -5.84 -12.81 3.93
C ALA A 4 -4.91 -11.60 3.69
N LEU A 5 -3.79 -11.80 2.96
CA LEU A 5 -2.90 -10.72 2.56
C LEU A 5 -3.60 -9.74 1.59
N MET A 6 -4.33 -10.27 0.61
CA MET A 6 -5.08 -9.45 -0.33
C MET A 6 -6.16 -8.63 0.38
N LEU A 7 -6.91 -9.24 1.32
CA LEU A 7 -7.88 -8.53 2.15
C LEU A 7 -7.23 -7.40 2.95
N TYR A 8 -6.10 -7.67 3.59
CA TYR A 8 -5.38 -6.66 4.37
C TYR A 8 -4.91 -5.48 3.51
N PHE A 9 -4.27 -5.74 2.36
CA PHE A 9 -3.75 -4.66 1.50
C PHE A 9 -4.88 -3.86 0.83
N GLY A 10 -5.97 -4.52 0.44
CA GLY A 10 -7.18 -3.86 -0.05
C GLY A 10 -7.82 -2.97 1.03
N TRP A 11 -7.90 -3.48 2.26
CA TRP A 11 -8.36 -2.70 3.41
C TRP A 11 -7.44 -1.51 3.70
N ALA A 12 -6.13 -1.72 3.77
CA ALA A 12 -5.16 -0.66 4.04
C ALA A 12 -5.25 0.50 3.03
N ARG A 13 -5.39 0.16 1.73
CA ARG A 13 -5.63 1.14 0.67
C ARG A 13 -6.93 1.90 0.88
N SER A 14 -8.05 1.18 1.08
CA SER A 14 -9.38 1.78 1.24
C SER A 14 -9.46 2.64 2.49
N ASN A 15 -8.87 2.19 3.61
CA ASN A 15 -8.80 2.92 4.86
C ASN A 15 -8.00 4.23 4.72
N ALA A 16 -6.87 4.21 3.99
CA ALA A 16 -6.10 5.42 3.74
C ALA A 16 -6.85 6.42 2.85
N GLN A 17 -7.55 5.93 1.82
CA GLN A 17 -8.41 6.74 0.98
C GLN A 17 -9.55 7.39 1.79
N SER A 18 -10.27 6.60 2.58
CA SER A 18 -11.40 7.07 3.40
C SER A 18 -10.96 8.09 4.44
N LYS A 19 -9.85 7.83 5.14
CA LYS A 19 -9.29 8.76 6.13
C LYS A 19 -8.94 10.11 5.55
N TRP A 20 -8.37 10.16 4.34
CA TRP A 20 -8.10 11.42 3.65
C TRP A 20 -9.39 12.20 3.35
N MET A 21 -10.47 11.48 3.07
CA MET A 21 -11.79 12.05 2.81
C MET A 21 -12.58 12.39 4.09
N GLY A 22 -12.01 12.15 5.27
CA GLY A 22 -12.65 12.44 6.56
C GLY A 22 -13.75 11.46 6.97
N ILE A 23 -13.79 10.27 6.37
CA ILE A 23 -14.80 9.24 6.66
C ILE A 23 -14.15 7.93 7.11
N ASP A 24 -14.88 7.16 7.90
CA ASP A 24 -14.43 5.82 8.28
C ASP A 24 -14.70 4.81 7.16
N VAL A 25 -13.76 3.90 6.92
CA VAL A 25 -13.88 2.86 5.89
C VAL A 25 -15.05 1.91 6.14
N SER A 26 -15.47 1.73 7.39
CA SER A 26 -16.59 0.86 7.76
C SER A 26 -17.92 1.34 7.18
N LEU A 27 -18.07 2.64 6.95
CA LEU A 27 -19.30 3.22 6.37
C LEU A 27 -19.56 2.74 4.93
N PHE A 28 -18.51 2.34 4.21
CA PHE A 28 -18.67 1.81 2.85
C PHE A 28 -19.23 0.39 2.81
N HIS A 29 -19.29 -0.33 3.93
CA HIS A 29 -19.75 -1.73 3.97
C HIS A 29 -19.15 -2.60 2.85
N LEU A 30 -17.85 -2.40 2.55
CA LEU A 30 -17.16 -3.14 1.50
C LEU A 30 -17.14 -4.63 1.81
N SER A 31 -17.47 -5.44 0.83
CA SER A 31 -17.37 -6.89 0.93
C SER A 31 -15.92 -7.38 0.90
N ALA A 32 -15.68 -8.61 1.32
CA ALA A 32 -14.36 -9.24 1.20
C ALA A 32 -13.88 -9.26 -0.28
N GLN A 33 -14.79 -9.45 -1.22
CA GLN A 33 -14.48 -9.43 -2.66
C GLN A 33 -14.00 -8.05 -3.11
N ASP A 34 -14.62 -6.96 -2.62
CA ASP A 34 -14.20 -5.60 -2.94
C ASP A 34 -12.77 -5.32 -2.49
N TYR A 35 -12.41 -5.75 -1.27
CA TYR A 35 -11.04 -5.61 -0.78
C TYR A 35 -10.04 -6.41 -1.62
N VAL A 36 -10.37 -7.65 -2.00
CA VAL A 36 -9.52 -8.47 -2.87
C VAL A 36 -9.33 -7.80 -4.23
N LEU A 37 -10.37 -7.32 -4.88
CA LEU A 37 -10.26 -6.63 -6.17
C LEU A 37 -9.42 -5.35 -6.06
N ARG A 38 -9.60 -4.57 -5.01
CA ARG A 38 -8.83 -3.35 -4.76
C ARG A 38 -7.35 -3.64 -4.46
N SER A 39 -7.02 -4.81 -3.90
CA SER A 39 -5.65 -5.19 -3.61
C SER A 39 -4.83 -5.50 -4.85
N ILE A 40 -5.45 -5.99 -5.93
CA ILE A 40 -4.76 -6.37 -7.17
C ILE A 40 -3.94 -5.21 -7.73
N SER A 41 -4.58 -4.04 -7.90
CA SER A 41 -3.90 -2.85 -8.42
C SER A 41 -2.81 -2.32 -7.49
N THR A 42 -2.94 -2.56 -6.19
CA THR A 42 -1.96 -2.16 -5.18
C THR A 42 -0.74 -3.09 -5.15
N LEU A 43 -0.97 -4.40 -5.30
CA LEU A 43 0.08 -5.41 -5.22
C LEU A 43 0.88 -5.55 -6.54
N PHE A 44 0.31 -5.13 -7.65
CA PHE A 44 0.95 -5.30 -8.98
C PHE A 44 2.38 -4.72 -9.03
N VAL A 45 2.54 -3.47 -8.61
CA VAL A 45 3.85 -2.80 -8.64
C VAL A 45 4.84 -3.45 -7.66
N PRO A 46 4.52 -3.68 -6.37
CA PRO A 46 5.43 -4.38 -5.46
C PRO A 46 5.84 -5.77 -5.95
N LEU A 47 4.91 -6.55 -6.51
CA LEU A 47 5.21 -7.88 -7.05
C LEU A 47 6.14 -7.82 -8.27
N LEU A 48 5.90 -6.88 -9.18
CA LEU A 48 6.78 -6.67 -10.33
C LEU A 48 8.20 -6.28 -9.88
N VAL A 49 8.31 -5.34 -8.93
CA VAL A 49 9.60 -4.92 -8.37
C VAL A 49 10.28 -6.12 -7.68
N ALA A 50 9.57 -6.90 -6.88
CA ALA A 50 10.11 -8.08 -6.23
C ALA A 50 10.61 -9.11 -7.23
N ALA A 51 9.90 -9.34 -8.33
CA ALA A 51 10.33 -10.24 -9.40
C ALA A 51 11.63 -9.75 -10.07
N VAL A 52 11.71 -8.47 -10.44
CA VAL A 52 12.91 -7.88 -11.06
C VAL A 52 14.10 -7.94 -10.11
N VAL A 53 13.91 -7.56 -8.84
CA VAL A 53 14.96 -7.63 -7.81
C VAL A 53 15.39 -9.08 -7.58
N GLY A 54 14.46 -10.03 -7.57
CA GLY A 54 14.75 -11.46 -7.43
C GLY A 54 15.61 -12.00 -8.59
N ILE A 55 15.25 -11.65 -9.82
CA ILE A 55 16.04 -12.04 -11.01
C ILE A 55 17.45 -11.43 -10.96
N ALA A 56 17.54 -10.13 -10.67
CA ALA A 56 18.84 -9.45 -10.55
C ALA A 56 19.70 -10.07 -9.43
N TRP A 57 19.09 -10.42 -8.30
CA TRP A 57 19.76 -11.10 -7.20
C TRP A 57 20.29 -12.49 -7.58
N LEU A 58 19.48 -13.29 -8.29
CA LEU A 58 19.91 -14.62 -8.75
C LEU A 58 21.09 -14.52 -9.71
N GLU A 59 21.07 -13.56 -10.65
CA GLU A 59 22.16 -13.34 -11.59
C GLU A 59 23.43 -12.86 -10.86
N LEU A 60 23.30 -11.93 -9.92
CA LEU A 60 24.41 -11.46 -9.11
C LEU A 60 25.02 -12.61 -8.28
N HIS A 61 24.17 -13.40 -7.64
CA HIS A 61 24.60 -14.56 -6.85
C HIS A 61 25.37 -15.56 -7.74
N ARG A 62 24.86 -15.85 -8.95
CA ARG A 62 25.53 -16.74 -9.92
C ARG A 62 26.93 -16.23 -10.29
N ARG A 63 27.07 -14.92 -10.54
CA ARG A 63 28.39 -14.33 -10.90
C ARG A 63 29.35 -14.37 -9.72
N ILE A 64 28.89 -14.05 -8.52
CA ILE A 64 29.74 -14.08 -7.30
C ILE A 64 30.22 -15.51 -7.03
N THR A 65 29.30 -16.50 -7.05
CA THR A 65 29.67 -17.90 -6.79
C THR A 65 30.59 -18.48 -7.84
N ALA A 66 30.44 -18.10 -9.11
CA ALA A 66 31.36 -18.50 -10.19
C ALA A 66 32.77 -17.91 -10.02
N SER A 67 32.91 -16.80 -9.30
CA SER A 67 34.21 -16.14 -9.06
C SER A 67 34.92 -16.64 -7.78
N ILE A 68 34.27 -17.47 -6.97
CA ILE A 68 34.84 -18.02 -5.75
C ILE A 68 35.48 -19.39 -6.05
N ASP A 69 36.81 -19.47 -5.97
CA ASP A 69 37.51 -20.75 -6.01
C ASP A 69 37.38 -21.44 -4.63
N PRO A 70 36.72 -22.59 -4.54
CA PRO A 70 36.51 -23.29 -3.28
C PRO A 70 37.80 -23.91 -2.69
N THR A 71 38.87 -24.01 -3.50
CA THR A 71 40.14 -24.68 -3.10
C THR A 71 41.13 -23.71 -2.47
N THR A 72 41.08 -22.44 -2.86
CA THR A 72 42.01 -21.40 -2.40
C THR A 72 41.27 -20.37 -1.56
N GLY A 73 41.16 -20.56 -0.24
CA GLY A 73 40.53 -19.58 0.63
C GLY A 73 41.05 -18.16 0.36
N SER A 74 40.25 -17.29 -0.24
CA SER A 74 40.65 -15.96 -0.67
C SER A 74 40.43 -14.93 0.44
N ARG A 75 41.49 -14.22 0.85
CA ARG A 75 41.42 -13.09 1.79
C ARG A 75 40.47 -12.00 1.24
N ALA A 76 40.50 -11.74 -0.06
CA ALA A 76 39.68 -10.75 -0.71
C ALA A 76 38.18 -11.09 -0.59
N VAL A 77 37.79 -12.36 -0.80
CA VAL A 77 36.40 -12.83 -0.67
C VAL A 77 35.92 -12.66 0.80
N ARG A 78 36.75 -13.00 1.78
CA ARG A 78 36.41 -12.82 3.20
C ARG A 78 36.24 -11.35 3.58
N VAL A 79 37.14 -10.48 3.10
CA VAL A 79 37.03 -9.03 3.34
C VAL A 79 35.78 -8.48 2.68
N ALA A 80 35.51 -8.80 1.42
CA ALA A 80 34.31 -8.38 0.71
C ALA A 80 33.02 -8.86 1.42
N GLY A 81 32.98 -10.13 1.83
CA GLY A 81 31.86 -10.69 2.59
C GLY A 81 31.66 -9.99 3.94
N ALA A 82 32.74 -9.74 4.67
CA ALA A 82 32.67 -9.00 5.95
C ALA A 82 32.19 -7.56 5.75
N THR A 83 32.69 -6.85 4.75
CA THR A 83 32.22 -5.50 4.42
C THR A 83 30.72 -5.50 4.07
N THR A 84 30.28 -6.43 3.24
CA THR A 84 28.84 -6.57 2.87
C THR A 84 28.00 -6.85 4.14
N MET A 85 28.47 -7.70 5.03
CA MET A 85 27.78 -8.01 6.29
C MET A 85 27.64 -6.77 7.17
N TYR A 86 28.70 -6.00 7.39
CA TYR A 86 28.65 -4.82 8.25
C TYR A 86 27.85 -3.67 7.62
N VAL A 87 27.95 -3.47 6.30
CA VAL A 87 27.13 -2.50 5.56
C VAL A 87 25.65 -2.89 5.66
N GLY A 88 25.33 -4.17 5.48
CA GLY A 88 23.97 -4.67 5.61
C GLY A 88 23.42 -4.47 7.03
N LEU A 89 24.21 -4.81 8.06
CA LEU A 89 23.81 -4.60 9.45
C LEU A 89 23.58 -3.11 9.76
N GLY A 90 24.49 -2.25 9.31
CA GLY A 90 24.36 -0.80 9.46
C GLY A 90 23.07 -0.28 8.79
N ALA A 91 22.78 -0.71 7.56
CA ALA A 91 21.56 -0.34 6.86
C ALA A 91 20.30 -0.82 7.60
N ALA A 92 20.30 -2.05 8.13
CA ALA A 92 19.18 -2.57 8.91
C ALA A 92 18.94 -1.74 10.18
N ILE A 93 20.00 -1.43 10.94
CA ILE A 93 19.92 -0.59 12.16
C ILE A 93 19.38 0.81 11.80
N VAL A 94 19.92 1.44 10.76
CA VAL A 94 19.47 2.75 10.28
C VAL A 94 17.98 2.69 9.90
N GLY A 95 17.54 1.63 9.19
CA GLY A 95 16.13 1.42 8.86
C GLY A 95 15.21 1.40 10.08
N VAL A 96 15.62 0.67 11.15
CA VAL A 96 14.87 0.62 12.42
C VAL A 96 14.83 1.97 13.13
N VAL A 97 15.99 2.63 13.27
CA VAL A 97 16.10 3.92 13.97
C VAL A 97 15.26 4.99 13.27
N LEU A 98 15.38 5.10 11.94
CA LEU A 98 14.61 6.07 11.17
C LEU A 98 13.11 5.77 11.19
N ALA A 99 12.71 4.50 11.21
CA ALA A 99 11.32 4.10 11.38
C ALA A 99 10.75 4.54 12.73
N ALA A 100 11.57 4.42 13.81
CA ALA A 100 11.19 4.87 15.16
C ALA A 100 11.06 6.40 15.26
N MET A 101 11.82 7.16 14.49
CA MET A 101 11.80 8.63 14.49
C MET A 101 10.54 9.24 13.85
N LYS A 102 9.68 8.45 13.21
CA LYS A 102 8.41 8.88 12.57
C LYS A 102 8.55 10.17 11.75
N LEU A 103 9.56 10.23 10.88
CA LEU A 103 9.81 11.41 10.05
C LEU A 103 8.57 11.79 9.24
N PRO A 104 8.24 13.09 9.13
CA PRO A 104 7.05 13.58 8.42
C PRO A 104 7.20 13.54 6.88
N TRP A 105 8.03 12.66 6.36
CA TRP A 105 8.26 12.47 4.93
C TRP A 105 7.45 11.24 4.45
N PRO A 106 6.42 11.41 3.58
CA PRO A 106 5.51 10.33 3.21
C PRO A 106 6.18 9.04 2.68
N PRO A 107 7.24 9.08 1.85
CA PRO A 107 7.94 7.88 1.42
C PRO A 107 8.69 7.14 2.53
N SER A 108 8.97 7.77 3.67
CA SER A 108 9.70 7.16 4.79
C SER A 108 9.07 5.85 5.27
N ALA A 109 7.75 5.79 5.29
CA ALA A 109 6.99 4.61 5.70
C ALA A 109 7.27 3.36 4.83
N VAL A 110 7.71 3.54 3.58
CA VAL A 110 8.11 2.45 2.67
C VAL A 110 9.62 2.24 2.70
N VAL A 111 10.39 3.32 2.66
CA VAL A 111 11.85 3.27 2.55
C VAL A 111 12.49 2.60 3.76
N PHE A 112 12.04 2.92 4.97
CA PHE A 112 12.67 2.39 6.19
C PHE A 112 12.48 0.88 6.38
N PRO A 113 11.28 0.31 6.18
CA PRO A 113 11.15 -1.14 6.18
C PRO A 113 11.93 -1.82 5.05
N LEU A 114 12.04 -1.21 3.87
CA LEU A 114 12.87 -1.75 2.80
C LEU A 114 14.37 -1.72 3.14
N LEU A 115 14.85 -0.69 3.82
CA LEU A 115 16.22 -0.65 4.35
C LEU A 115 16.46 -1.77 5.37
N LEU A 116 15.50 -2.03 6.24
CA LEU A 116 15.58 -3.15 7.17
C LEU A 116 15.63 -4.49 6.44
N ALA A 117 14.75 -4.72 5.46
CA ALA A 117 14.70 -5.96 4.69
C ALA A 117 16.00 -6.18 3.89
N ALA A 118 16.40 -5.19 3.10
CA ALA A 118 17.61 -5.25 2.27
C ALA A 118 18.88 -5.35 3.13
N GLY A 119 18.96 -4.59 4.20
CA GLY A 119 20.10 -4.62 5.14
C GLY A 119 20.24 -5.99 5.80
N THR A 120 19.14 -6.58 6.28
CA THR A 120 19.14 -7.92 6.87
C THR A 120 19.53 -9.00 5.84
N ALA A 121 18.99 -8.92 4.63
CA ALA A 121 19.32 -9.85 3.54
C ALA A 121 20.82 -9.74 3.15
N LEU A 122 21.33 -8.51 3.01
CA LEU A 122 22.74 -8.26 2.69
C LEU A 122 23.67 -8.74 3.83
N ALA A 123 23.31 -8.52 5.09
CA ALA A 123 24.09 -9.00 6.23
C ALA A 123 24.17 -10.53 6.25
N ALA A 124 23.05 -11.21 6.03
CA ALA A 124 23.00 -12.67 5.93
C ALA A 124 23.80 -13.20 4.77
N TYR A 125 23.73 -12.55 3.61
CA TYR A 125 24.50 -12.90 2.42
C TYR A 125 26.00 -12.70 2.64
N GLY A 126 26.41 -11.56 3.20
CA GLY A 126 27.81 -11.29 3.55
C GLY A 126 28.39 -12.34 4.50
N HIS A 127 27.60 -12.74 5.50
CA HIS A 127 27.96 -13.84 6.40
C HIS A 127 28.15 -15.19 5.65
N HIS A 128 27.28 -15.50 4.70
CA HIS A 128 27.40 -16.68 3.84
C HIS A 128 28.70 -16.63 3.02
N VAL A 129 29.01 -15.49 2.40
CA VAL A 129 30.24 -15.29 1.60
C VAL A 129 31.50 -15.41 2.46
N VAL A 130 31.52 -14.87 3.68
CA VAL A 130 32.65 -15.03 4.62
C VAL A 130 32.91 -16.51 4.90
N ARG A 131 31.86 -17.28 5.16
CA ARG A 131 31.99 -18.73 5.40
C ARG A 131 32.51 -19.48 4.20
N ALA A 132 32.00 -19.15 3.00
CA ALA A 132 32.46 -19.77 1.75
C ALA A 132 33.96 -19.48 1.46
N GLY A 133 34.48 -18.32 1.88
CA GLY A 133 35.90 -17.95 1.76
C GLY A 133 36.81 -18.50 2.86
N THR A 134 36.30 -19.29 3.81
CA THR A 134 37.09 -19.89 4.91
C THR A 134 37.48 -21.33 4.52
N LYS A 135 38.76 -21.71 4.78
CA LYS A 135 39.24 -23.06 4.43
C LYS A 135 38.45 -24.15 5.17
N PRO A 136 38.15 -25.29 4.49
CA PRO A 136 37.53 -26.43 5.16
C PRO A 136 38.42 -26.92 6.35
N GLY A 137 37.79 -27.02 7.55
CA GLY A 137 38.46 -27.45 8.77
C GLY A 137 38.98 -26.34 9.71
N ALA A 138 38.94 -25.07 9.28
CA ALA A 138 39.44 -23.96 10.11
C ALA A 138 38.48 -23.42 11.19
N ALA A 139 37.25 -23.84 11.21
CA ALA A 139 36.28 -23.48 12.24
C ALA A 139 35.32 -24.65 12.51
N GLN A 140 35.11 -25.02 13.75
CA GLN A 140 33.94 -25.79 14.15
C GLN A 140 32.70 -24.91 13.84
N GLY A 141 32.01 -25.23 12.74
CA GLY A 141 30.79 -24.51 12.37
C GLY A 141 29.73 -24.64 13.48
N PRO A 142 28.84 -23.66 13.64
CA PRO A 142 27.74 -23.79 14.59
C PRO A 142 26.95 -25.07 14.28
N ALA A 143 26.37 -25.68 15.29
CA ALA A 143 25.57 -26.88 15.14
C ALA A 143 24.53 -26.66 14.02
N ARG A 144 24.28 -27.67 13.19
CA ARG A 144 23.42 -27.58 11.98
C ARG A 144 22.09 -26.88 12.26
N TRP A 145 21.50 -27.09 13.42
CA TRP A 145 20.25 -26.48 13.84
C TRP A 145 20.36 -24.95 14.03
N GLN A 146 21.51 -24.44 14.50
CA GLN A 146 21.74 -22.98 14.67
C GLN A 146 21.77 -22.25 13.32
N GLY A 147 22.34 -22.87 12.28
CA GLY A 147 22.32 -22.32 10.93
C GLY A 147 20.91 -22.28 10.35
N VAL A 148 20.12 -23.33 10.56
CA VAL A 148 18.71 -23.37 10.15
C VAL A 148 17.90 -22.29 10.88
N LEU A 149 18.06 -22.18 12.20
CA LEU A 149 17.37 -21.16 12.99
C LEU A 149 17.74 -19.74 12.56
N GLN A 150 19.03 -19.48 12.32
CA GLN A 150 19.50 -18.18 11.82
C GLN A 150 18.83 -17.82 10.49
N ASN A 151 18.81 -18.74 9.52
CA ASN A 151 18.19 -18.50 8.21
C ASN A 151 16.67 -18.28 8.34
N LEU A 152 16.01 -19.02 9.23
CA LEU A 152 14.58 -18.85 9.52
C LEU A 152 14.31 -17.45 10.09
N LEU A 153 15.08 -17.02 11.09
CA LEU A 153 14.93 -15.70 11.71
C LEU A 153 15.17 -14.56 10.69
N VAL A 154 16.20 -14.67 9.87
CA VAL A 154 16.46 -13.73 8.78
C VAL A 154 15.26 -13.69 7.81
N GLY A 155 14.75 -14.86 7.42
CA GLY A 155 13.56 -14.95 6.55
C GLY A 155 12.33 -14.29 7.16
N VAL A 156 12.09 -14.48 8.45
CA VAL A 156 10.98 -13.84 9.18
C VAL A 156 11.14 -12.32 9.22
N VAL A 157 12.31 -11.82 9.56
CA VAL A 157 12.56 -10.36 9.60
C VAL A 157 12.34 -9.73 8.24
N VAL A 158 12.89 -10.33 7.18
CA VAL A 158 12.71 -9.84 5.80
C VAL A 158 11.24 -9.88 5.40
N ALA A 159 10.53 -10.98 5.68
CA ALA A 159 9.10 -11.10 5.35
C ALA A 159 8.24 -10.05 6.06
N VAL A 160 8.47 -9.83 7.35
CA VAL A 160 7.74 -8.81 8.14
C VAL A 160 8.05 -7.40 7.64
N ALA A 161 9.31 -7.10 7.34
CA ALA A 161 9.71 -5.81 6.82
C ALA A 161 9.12 -5.52 5.42
N VAL A 162 9.12 -6.52 4.53
CA VAL A 162 8.47 -6.41 3.21
C VAL A 162 6.96 -6.24 3.37
N PHE A 163 6.33 -7.02 4.24
CA PHE A 163 4.90 -6.88 4.53
C PHE A 163 4.55 -5.46 5.00
N TRP A 164 5.35 -4.92 5.92
CA TRP A 164 5.18 -3.54 6.38
C TRP A 164 5.35 -2.53 5.25
N ALA A 165 6.40 -2.65 4.42
CA ALA A 165 6.63 -1.77 3.26
C ALA A 165 5.46 -1.78 2.27
N VAL A 166 4.92 -2.96 1.96
CA VAL A 166 3.76 -3.10 1.04
C VAL A 166 2.49 -2.50 1.66
N GLY A 167 2.28 -2.67 2.98
CA GLY A 167 1.16 -2.05 3.69
C GLY A 167 1.23 -0.51 3.67
N ALA A 168 2.42 0.05 3.88
CA ALA A 168 2.66 1.49 3.79
C ALA A 168 2.45 2.00 2.35
N TYR A 169 2.92 1.25 1.35
CA TYR A 169 2.68 1.56 -0.07
C TYR A 169 1.19 1.56 -0.41
N ALA A 170 0.42 0.58 0.10
CA ALA A 170 -1.03 0.54 -0.05
C ALA A 170 -1.70 1.81 0.49
N GLY A 171 -1.22 2.31 1.64
CA GLY A 171 -1.66 3.57 2.21
C GLY A 171 -1.36 4.78 1.34
N ILE A 172 -0.16 4.84 0.74
CA ILE A 172 0.23 5.92 -0.19
C ILE A 172 -0.66 5.90 -1.43
N VAL A 173 -0.89 4.72 -2.02
CA VAL A 173 -1.78 4.57 -3.18
C VAL A 173 -3.21 5.01 -2.86
N GLY A 174 -3.74 4.59 -1.70
CA GLY A 174 -5.08 5.00 -1.26
C GLY A 174 -5.23 6.50 -1.10
N ARG A 175 -4.26 7.16 -0.45
CA ARG A 175 -4.22 8.61 -0.32
C ARG A 175 -4.11 9.30 -1.68
N GLY A 176 -3.22 8.84 -2.56
CA GLY A 176 -3.03 9.42 -3.88
C GLY A 176 -4.30 9.41 -4.74
N ILE A 177 -5.15 8.38 -4.60
CA ILE A 177 -6.45 8.33 -5.28
C ILE A 177 -7.38 9.42 -4.74
N ALA A 178 -7.45 9.60 -3.41
CA ALA A 178 -8.29 10.64 -2.81
C ALA A 178 -7.80 12.06 -3.19
N GLU A 179 -6.49 12.29 -3.21
CA GLU A 179 -5.89 13.55 -3.69
C GLU A 179 -6.18 13.79 -5.19
N GLN A 180 -6.27 12.73 -5.99
CA GLN A 180 -6.64 12.87 -7.40
C GLN A 180 -8.09 13.34 -7.56
N PHE A 181 -9.02 12.88 -6.72
CA PHE A 181 -10.40 13.35 -6.72
C PHE A 181 -10.51 14.82 -6.33
N GLU A 182 -9.67 15.29 -5.39
CA GLU A 182 -9.57 16.69 -5.04
C GLU A 182 -9.05 17.55 -6.21
N ARG A 183 -7.94 17.13 -6.83
CA ARG A 183 -7.29 17.89 -7.92
C ARG A 183 -8.09 17.89 -9.23
N LYS A 184 -8.82 16.81 -9.51
CA LYS A 184 -9.60 16.62 -10.73
C LYS A 184 -10.98 16.03 -10.41
N PRO A 185 -11.90 16.81 -9.81
CA PRO A 185 -13.26 16.35 -9.48
C PRO A 185 -14.03 15.87 -10.72
N SER A 186 -13.68 16.39 -11.90
CA SER A 186 -14.28 15.97 -13.18
C SER A 186 -14.04 14.51 -13.57
N THR A 187 -13.12 13.79 -12.89
CA THR A 187 -12.92 12.35 -13.10
C THR A 187 -14.03 11.51 -12.49
N LEU A 188 -14.77 12.07 -11.54
CA LEU A 188 -15.94 11.42 -10.96
C LEU A 188 -17.20 11.74 -11.77
N PRO A 189 -18.12 10.77 -11.97
CA PRO A 189 -19.39 11.01 -12.62
C PRO A 189 -20.19 12.10 -11.90
N ARG A 190 -20.81 12.99 -12.66
CA ARG A 190 -21.80 13.91 -12.10
C ARG A 190 -23.03 13.13 -11.68
N ALA A 191 -23.55 13.46 -10.50
CA ALA A 191 -24.78 12.89 -10.00
C ALA A 191 -25.83 14.00 -9.87
N MET A 192 -27.04 13.72 -10.30
CA MET A 192 -28.21 14.58 -10.15
C MET A 192 -29.33 13.76 -9.53
N ALA A 193 -29.97 14.31 -8.50
CA ALA A 193 -31.10 13.69 -7.85
C ALA A 193 -32.40 14.42 -8.18
N ILE A 194 -33.47 13.67 -8.41
CA ILE A 194 -34.84 14.18 -8.56
C ILE A 194 -35.68 13.50 -7.48
N SER A 195 -36.34 14.28 -6.64
CA SER A 195 -37.13 13.82 -5.49
C SER A 195 -38.41 14.62 -5.30
N GLU A 196 -39.39 14.06 -4.61
CA GLU A 196 -40.63 14.77 -4.26
C GLU A 196 -40.42 15.79 -3.14
N ASN A 197 -39.41 15.58 -2.30
CA ASN A 197 -39.02 16.49 -1.21
C ASN A 197 -37.58 16.96 -1.40
N PRO A 198 -37.20 18.17 -0.94
CA PRO A 198 -35.82 18.62 -0.97
C PRO A 198 -34.93 17.70 -0.11
N LEU A 199 -33.79 17.26 -0.64
CA LEU A 199 -32.91 16.32 0.03
C LEU A 199 -32.11 16.95 1.20
N GLY A 200 -32.20 18.26 1.39
CA GLY A 200 -31.59 18.95 2.56
C GLY A 200 -30.06 18.91 2.59
N PHE A 201 -29.38 18.70 1.46
CA PHE A 201 -27.93 18.73 1.40
C PHE A 201 -27.42 20.17 1.61
N ASP A 202 -26.74 20.38 2.74
CA ASP A 202 -26.02 21.62 3.03
C ASP A 202 -24.53 21.41 2.72
N ALA A 203 -24.13 21.65 1.48
CA ALA A 203 -22.74 21.53 1.04
C ALA A 203 -22.42 22.60 -0.01
N PRO A 204 -21.16 23.08 -0.09
CA PRO A 204 -20.74 24.04 -1.11
C PRO A 204 -21.04 23.53 -2.51
N ASN A 205 -21.48 24.41 -3.41
CA ASN A 205 -21.80 24.13 -4.80
C ASN A 205 -22.93 23.11 -5.05
N VAL A 206 -23.68 22.74 -4.00
CA VAL A 206 -24.90 21.92 -4.16
C VAL A 206 -26.10 22.84 -4.19
N ALA A 207 -26.92 22.73 -5.22
CA ALA A 207 -28.13 23.53 -5.40
C ALA A 207 -29.35 22.63 -5.60
N THR A 208 -30.43 22.93 -4.87
CA THR A 208 -31.73 22.28 -5.02
C THR A 208 -32.71 23.28 -5.61
N THR A 209 -33.28 22.98 -6.76
CA THR A 209 -34.24 23.83 -7.46
C THR A 209 -35.57 23.11 -7.66
N PRO A 210 -36.71 23.73 -7.28
CA PRO A 210 -38.01 23.15 -7.58
C PRO A 210 -38.32 23.27 -9.09
N PHE A 211 -39.04 22.29 -9.63
CA PHE A 211 -39.61 22.34 -10.97
C PHE A 211 -40.93 21.57 -11.01
N MET A 212 -41.81 21.93 -11.95
CA MET A 212 -43.11 21.30 -12.06
C MET A 212 -43.16 20.22 -13.14
N VAL A 213 -43.75 19.09 -12.80
CA VAL A 213 -44.10 18.02 -13.77
C VAL A 213 -45.58 17.72 -13.63
N GLY A 214 -46.35 18.29 -14.53
CA GLY A 214 -47.81 18.29 -14.41
C GLY A 214 -48.26 19.03 -13.15
N PRO A 215 -49.15 18.46 -12.31
CA PRO A 215 -49.59 19.09 -11.05
C PRO A 215 -48.62 18.89 -9.88
N LYS A 216 -47.52 18.13 -10.03
CA LYS A 216 -46.59 17.82 -8.96
C LYS A 216 -45.36 18.74 -9.02
N THR A 217 -44.96 19.25 -7.84
CA THR A 217 -43.65 19.92 -7.65
C THR A 217 -42.60 18.87 -7.31
N LEU A 218 -41.55 18.82 -8.08
CA LEU A 218 -40.37 18.00 -7.85
C LEU A 218 -39.14 18.88 -7.59
N TYR A 219 -38.16 18.33 -6.92
CA TYR A 219 -36.91 19.01 -6.59
C TYR A 219 -35.75 18.36 -7.33
N ARG A 220 -34.97 19.19 -8.02
CA ARG A 220 -33.74 18.79 -8.70
C ARG A 220 -32.55 19.25 -7.87
N THR A 221 -31.73 18.30 -7.41
CA THR A 221 -30.48 18.58 -6.70
C THR A 221 -29.30 18.32 -7.62
N THR A 222 -28.46 19.33 -7.80
CA THR A 222 -27.27 19.31 -8.68
C THR A 222 -26.01 19.70 -7.90
N GLY A 223 -24.83 19.58 -8.50
CA GLY A 223 -23.56 19.88 -7.83
C GLY A 223 -23.00 18.70 -7.05
N LEU A 224 -23.44 17.49 -7.38
CA LEU A 224 -23.02 16.24 -6.75
C LEU A 224 -22.10 15.44 -7.68
N ARG A 225 -21.15 14.71 -7.09
CA ARG A 225 -20.27 13.76 -7.76
C ARG A 225 -20.39 12.39 -7.11
N LEU A 226 -20.54 11.34 -7.91
CA LEU A 226 -20.60 9.98 -7.39
C LEU A 226 -19.20 9.48 -7.07
N LEU A 227 -18.93 9.22 -5.80
CA LEU A 227 -17.72 8.55 -5.33
C LEU A 227 -17.82 7.03 -5.53
N GLY A 228 -18.98 6.47 -5.28
CA GLY A 228 -19.27 5.05 -5.45
C GLY A 228 -20.57 4.64 -4.80
N GLU A 229 -20.95 3.39 -5.05
CA GLU A 229 -22.06 2.73 -4.40
C GLU A 229 -21.55 1.49 -3.65
N SER A 230 -22.04 1.28 -2.45
CA SER A 230 -21.72 0.09 -1.65
C SER A 230 -22.79 -0.13 -0.58
N GLY A 231 -23.16 -1.39 -0.35
CA GLY A 231 -24.13 -1.76 0.68
C GLY A 231 -25.52 -1.11 0.49
N GLY A 232 -25.93 -0.82 -0.75
CA GLY A 232 -27.20 -0.13 -1.05
C GLY A 232 -27.17 1.36 -0.72
N ARG A 233 -25.97 1.96 -0.57
CA ARG A 233 -25.77 3.38 -0.29
C ARG A 233 -24.94 4.04 -1.37
N LEU A 234 -25.34 5.25 -1.73
CA LEU A 234 -24.60 6.14 -2.62
C LEU A 234 -23.71 7.06 -1.78
N PHE A 235 -22.44 7.10 -2.12
CA PHE A 235 -21.47 8.02 -1.54
C PHE A 235 -21.23 9.15 -2.52
N LEU A 236 -21.58 10.35 -2.12
CA LEU A 236 -21.58 11.53 -2.97
C LEU A 236 -20.63 12.58 -2.39
N LEU A 237 -19.92 13.25 -3.26
CA LEU A 237 -19.12 14.44 -2.95
C LEU A 237 -19.80 15.66 -3.54
N ASN A 238 -19.66 16.81 -2.89
CA ASN A 238 -20.03 18.07 -3.52
C ASN A 238 -19.03 18.42 -4.64
N ASP A 239 -19.49 19.10 -5.67
CA ASP A 239 -18.60 19.60 -6.74
C ASP A 239 -17.59 20.59 -6.18
N GLY A 240 -16.30 20.42 -6.50
CA GLY A 240 -15.22 21.18 -5.86
C GLY A 240 -14.89 20.72 -4.45
N TRP A 241 -15.13 19.46 -4.11
CA TRP A 241 -14.78 18.90 -2.82
C TRP A 241 -13.30 19.10 -2.48
N SER A 242 -13.03 19.46 -1.22
CA SER A 242 -11.68 19.55 -0.64
C SER A 242 -11.68 19.01 0.80
N PRO A 243 -10.55 18.56 1.35
CA PRO A 243 -10.47 18.06 2.72
C PRO A 243 -10.89 19.07 3.80
N SER A 244 -10.71 20.37 3.53
CA SER A 244 -10.98 21.45 4.50
C SER A 244 -12.41 21.96 4.48
N GLY A 245 -13.14 21.85 3.38
CA GLY A 245 -14.47 22.43 3.24
C GLY A 245 -15.48 21.54 2.53
N GLY A 246 -15.02 20.41 1.98
CA GLY A 246 -15.89 19.46 1.30
C GLY A 246 -16.67 18.59 2.26
N ARG A 247 -17.82 18.09 1.79
CA ARG A 247 -18.64 17.14 2.54
C ARG A 247 -18.82 15.85 1.76
N VAL A 248 -18.76 14.73 2.47
CA VAL A 248 -19.15 13.44 1.93
C VAL A 248 -20.59 13.17 2.42
N MET A 249 -21.48 13.00 1.48
CA MET A 249 -22.90 12.73 1.74
C MET A 249 -23.16 11.25 1.47
N VAL A 250 -23.79 10.59 2.43
CA VAL A 250 -24.20 9.19 2.32
C VAL A 250 -25.71 9.16 2.18
N PHE A 251 -26.19 8.56 1.11
CA PHE A 251 -27.61 8.46 0.84
C PHE A 251 -28.00 6.99 0.59
N ASP A 252 -29.04 6.53 1.27
CA ASP A 252 -29.58 5.19 0.99
C ASP A 252 -30.18 5.17 -0.42
N ALA A 253 -29.83 4.16 -1.21
CA ALA A 253 -30.35 3.99 -2.58
C ALA A 253 -31.83 3.59 -2.52
N ASP A 254 -32.68 4.51 -2.11
CA ASP A 254 -34.13 4.32 -2.02
C ASP A 254 -34.80 4.63 -3.36
N LYS A 255 -35.91 3.94 -3.63
CA LYS A 255 -36.74 4.12 -4.83
C LYS A 255 -37.46 5.48 -4.87
N SER A 256 -37.49 6.24 -3.78
CA SER A 256 -38.11 7.56 -3.68
C SER A 256 -37.32 8.65 -4.41
N VAL A 257 -36.07 8.42 -4.77
CA VAL A 257 -35.19 9.36 -5.47
C VAL A 257 -34.71 8.78 -6.78
N LEU A 258 -34.95 9.51 -7.86
CA LEU A 258 -34.44 9.20 -9.17
C LEU A 258 -33.01 9.77 -9.32
N TRP A 259 -32.03 8.89 -9.44
CA TRP A 259 -30.65 9.28 -9.67
C TRP A 259 -30.30 9.26 -11.15
N GLN A 260 -29.67 10.31 -11.63
CA GLN A 260 -29.11 10.40 -12.97
C GLN A 260 -27.62 10.64 -12.89
N PHE A 261 -26.87 9.87 -13.66
CA PHE A 261 -25.41 9.97 -13.72
C PHE A 261 -24.96 10.35 -15.11
N SER A 262 -23.99 11.27 -15.21
CA SER A 262 -23.37 11.68 -16.46
C SER A 262 -21.86 11.83 -16.29
N ARG A 263 -21.12 11.72 -17.39
CA ARG A 263 -19.67 11.97 -17.42
C ARG A 263 -19.36 13.45 -17.55
#